data_ada5add182e40e83f66cf4eddb40b363
#
_entry.id   ada5add182e40e83f66cf4eddb40b363
#
_cell.length_a   1.000
_cell.length_b   1.000
_cell.length_c   1.000
_cell.angle_alpha   90.00
_cell.angle_beta   90.00
_cell.angle_gamma   90.00
#
_symmetry.space_group_name_H-M   'P 1'
#
loop_
_entity.id
_entity.type
_entity.pdbx_description
1 polymer ?
#
loop_
_entity_poly.entity_id
_entity_poly.type
_entity_poly.pdbx_seq_one_letter_code
_entity_poly.pdbx_strand_id
1 'polypeptide(L)'
;MSGGADGSSPTSGRTSRAWSRALGLRRRLEAAGLPAPILDSATSLDAVLGWVEDGFRGLFVENPQPMWVLDAETGGFIAVNRAAIAEYGYTADDFADLSPAALRHDPGLTAAQLALARVQRSKLATRHRRKDGRLIDVEVSAGPLDFLGRRAVLSVIHNVTERNRLERQLRNGGFRDPVTGGPNRALFLERVTHALVRLRRHHGTIAVLVCSINGFADVRNGLGYTIGDILLQEVATRLATAVRPGDTVARLVGDEFGVLLEDIGGRDHAIELAERLSGDFSAPFETMAGELTVRMSVGVIATSAPQADAGELVRAAALAMHAASATGRGEPVAFTPGMDASATERLRLAQDLHQAIARDQLRVVFQPLVALRGGAIVGCEALVRWEHPNRGEIPPDAFIKLAEENGDIFAIDTWVLMTACAQIAEWREVGLGDLSVSVNCSGRDLGRGDLVDHVEAALVRSGLPPDRLELEITEGVAVTQPGEALAELRQLRRAGVGVAIDDFGTGYSSLSKLATLPVDRIKIDRAFIGEIKRASDEAPMVAAMIALAHRLNLQVTAEGVETAEQLAYLDRNECDLFQGYLVSQPLDPASLRDLLVARRN
;
A
#
# COMPACT_ATOMS: atom_id res chain seq x y z
N MET A 1 -0.86 60.19 93.66
CA MET A 1 -1.85 59.21 93.28
C MET A 1 -1.37 58.58 91.94
N SER A 2 -0.82 57.45 92.06
CA SER A 2 -1.21 56.15 91.55
C SER A 2 -1.32 56.14 90.06
N GLY A 3 -0.66 55.36 89.31
CA GLY A 3 -0.48 53.96 89.20
C GLY A 3 0.26 53.62 87.94
N GLY A 4 1.02 52.73 88.04
CA GLY A 4 1.68 51.83 87.23
C GLY A 4 0.88 51.10 86.18
N ALA A 5 1.60 50.62 85.25
CA ALA A 5 1.30 49.31 84.60
C ALA A 5 2.41 48.91 83.63
N ASP A 6 2.88 47.76 83.90
CA ASP A 6 3.69 46.90 83.08
C ASP A 6 3.29 46.82 81.63
N GLY A 7 4.26 46.66 80.77
CA GLY A 7 4.12 46.36 79.37
C GLY A 7 5.25 45.53 78.86
N SER A 8 5.26 44.24 79.21
CA SER A 8 6.20 43.25 78.71
C SER A 8 6.02 42.99 77.24
N SER A 9 7.04 43.17 76.43
CA SER A 9 7.15 42.82 75.03
C SER A 9 7.24 41.30 74.85
N PRO A 10 6.42 40.70 73.92
CA PRO A 10 6.64 39.29 73.50
C PRO A 10 7.18 39.23 72.06
N THR A 11 8.39 39.73 71.82
CA THR A 11 9.02 39.66 70.49
C THR A 11 10.27 38.77 70.36
N SER A 12 10.81 38.26 71.49
CA SER A 12 12.08 37.49 71.48
C SER A 12 11.91 36.00 71.16
N GLY A 13 10.69 35.44 71.21
CA GLY A 13 10.48 33.98 70.99
C GLY A 13 10.28 33.58 69.56
N ARG A 14 9.78 34.47 68.70
CA ARG A 14 9.54 34.17 67.27
C ARG A 14 10.79 34.28 66.42
N THR A 15 11.63 35.23 66.66
CA THR A 15 12.92 35.42 66.00
C THR A 15 13.90 34.29 66.31
N SER A 16 13.98 33.80 67.56
CA SER A 16 14.85 32.68 67.95
C SER A 16 14.50 31.35 67.25
N ARG A 17 13.21 31.05 67.07
CA ARG A 17 12.76 29.84 66.34
C ARG A 17 13.00 29.95 64.83
N ALA A 18 12.84 31.11 64.24
CA ALA A 18 13.13 31.34 62.82
C ALA A 18 14.63 31.21 62.53
N TRP A 19 15.48 31.77 63.37
CA TRP A 19 16.93 31.64 63.27
C TRP A 19 17.40 30.19 63.45
N SER A 20 16.81 29.45 64.41
CA SER A 20 17.18 28.04 64.65
C SER A 20 16.78 27.16 63.44
N ARG A 21 15.66 27.46 62.79
CA ARG A 21 15.24 26.78 61.55
C ARG A 21 16.14 27.12 60.33
N ALA A 22 16.53 28.38 60.21
CA ALA A 22 17.45 28.85 59.17
C ALA A 22 18.86 28.23 59.33
N LEU A 23 19.41 28.15 60.58
CA LEU A 23 20.67 27.50 60.86
C LEU A 23 20.62 25.98 60.63
N GLY A 24 19.49 25.33 60.93
CA GLY A 24 19.26 23.91 60.63
C GLY A 24 19.20 23.63 59.17
N LEU A 25 18.58 24.53 58.39
CA LEU A 25 18.52 24.44 56.92
C LEU A 25 19.89 24.69 56.28
N ARG A 26 20.62 25.73 56.73
CA ARG A 26 21.99 26.02 56.29
C ARG A 26 22.93 24.80 56.51
N ARG A 27 22.95 24.17 57.67
CA ARG A 27 23.72 22.94 57.91
C ARG A 27 23.34 21.77 56.99
N ARG A 28 22.04 21.63 56.65
CA ARG A 28 21.58 20.59 55.71
C ARG A 28 22.02 20.88 54.29
N LEU A 29 22.01 22.14 53.85
CA LEU A 29 22.48 22.56 52.54
C LEU A 29 24.01 22.45 52.42
N GLU A 30 24.75 22.77 53.46
CA GLU A 30 26.20 22.54 53.56
C GLU A 30 26.53 21.04 53.50
N ALA A 31 25.78 20.20 54.21
CA ALA A 31 25.90 18.74 54.12
C ALA A 31 25.52 18.16 52.76
N ALA A 32 24.70 18.87 52.00
CA ALA A 32 24.34 18.53 50.61
C ALA A 32 25.36 19.03 49.59
N GLY A 33 26.49 19.66 50.03
CA GLY A 33 27.60 20.04 49.16
C GLY A 33 27.43 21.41 48.48
N LEU A 34 26.55 22.29 48.98
CA LEU A 34 26.43 23.64 48.42
C LEU A 34 27.59 24.53 48.86
N PRO A 35 28.23 25.27 47.94
CA PRO A 35 29.37 26.15 48.29
C PRO A 35 28.97 27.30 49.20
N ALA A 36 29.86 27.64 50.15
CA ALA A 36 29.64 28.70 51.13
C ALA A 36 29.23 30.08 50.56
N PRO A 37 29.78 30.57 49.42
CA PRO A 37 29.36 31.84 48.83
C PRO A 37 27.88 31.88 48.43
N ILE A 38 27.32 30.73 48.16
CA ILE A 38 25.91 30.60 47.77
C ILE A 38 25.02 30.62 49.02
N LEU A 39 25.48 30.03 50.10
CA LEU A 39 24.77 30.01 51.39
C LEU A 39 24.78 31.38 52.08
N ASP A 40 25.83 32.19 51.86
CA ASP A 40 25.98 33.52 52.45
C ASP A 40 25.13 34.61 51.77
N SER A 41 24.70 34.38 50.52
CA SER A 41 23.78 35.26 49.77
C SER A 41 22.29 35.06 50.12
N ALA A 42 21.96 33.98 50.82
CA ALA A 42 20.57 33.66 51.20
C ALA A 42 20.22 34.33 52.54
N THR A 43 19.74 35.58 52.48
CA THR A 43 19.39 36.41 53.67
C THR A 43 17.97 36.16 54.21
N SER A 44 17.12 35.37 53.52
CA SER A 44 15.74 35.05 53.95
C SER A 44 15.32 33.64 53.54
N LEU A 45 14.30 33.09 54.24
CA LEU A 45 13.69 31.79 53.89
C LEU A 45 13.12 31.78 52.46
N ASP A 46 12.57 32.92 52.02
CA ASP A 46 12.01 33.10 50.69
C ASP A 46 13.09 33.03 49.60
N ALA A 47 14.28 33.56 49.84
CA ALA A 47 15.40 33.46 48.92
C ALA A 47 15.90 32.00 48.78
N VAL A 48 15.92 31.25 49.88
CA VAL A 48 16.28 29.79 49.86
C VAL A 48 15.20 28.98 49.13
N LEU A 49 13.91 29.29 49.32
CA LEU A 49 12.82 28.62 48.64
C LEU A 49 12.85 28.92 47.14
N GLY A 50 13.05 30.19 46.75
CA GLY A 50 13.20 30.59 45.34
C GLY A 50 14.38 29.86 44.68
N TRP A 51 15.47 29.71 45.38
CA TRP A 51 16.65 28.98 44.90
C TRP A 51 16.41 27.48 44.70
N VAL A 52 15.67 26.84 45.63
CA VAL A 52 15.31 25.43 45.53
C VAL A 52 14.30 25.24 44.35
N GLU A 53 13.37 26.17 44.20
CA GLU A 53 12.41 26.17 43.07
C GLU A 53 13.13 26.38 41.73
N ASP A 54 14.02 27.35 41.61
CA ASP A 54 14.80 27.59 40.38
C ASP A 54 15.76 26.43 40.08
N GLY A 55 16.38 25.85 41.09
CA GLY A 55 17.22 24.67 40.96
C GLY A 55 16.41 23.46 40.48
N PHE A 56 15.25 23.20 41.07
CA PHE A 56 14.36 22.13 40.64
C PHE A 56 13.83 22.39 39.20
N ARG A 57 13.45 23.63 38.90
CA ARG A 57 13.02 24.02 37.55
C ARG A 57 14.11 23.78 36.53
N GLY A 58 15.34 24.24 36.76
CA GLY A 58 16.47 24.06 35.85
C GLY A 58 16.90 22.61 35.69
N LEU A 59 16.99 21.87 36.80
CA LEU A 59 17.52 20.50 36.81
C LEU A 59 16.50 19.44 36.40
N PHE A 60 15.21 19.67 36.61
CA PHE A 60 14.17 18.71 36.29
C PHE A 60 13.23 19.22 35.20
N VAL A 61 12.51 20.32 35.43
CA VAL A 61 11.43 20.76 34.50
C VAL A 61 11.96 21.16 33.13
N GLU A 62 13.06 21.94 33.11
CA GLU A 62 13.70 22.45 31.87
C GLU A 62 14.80 21.52 31.33
N ASN A 63 15.07 20.40 32.00
CA ASN A 63 16.07 19.45 31.53
C ASN A 63 15.70 18.93 30.12
N PRO A 64 16.62 18.97 29.13
CA PRO A 64 16.34 18.50 27.77
C PRO A 64 16.18 16.97 27.68
N GLN A 65 16.62 16.21 28.70
CA GLN A 65 16.42 14.77 28.77
C GLN A 65 15.02 14.46 29.34
N PRO A 66 14.26 13.54 28.74
CA PRO A 66 13.02 13.04 29.34
C PRO A 66 13.26 12.44 30.70
N MET A 67 12.54 12.94 31.70
CA MET A 67 12.67 12.52 33.09
C MET A 67 11.31 12.39 33.75
N TRP A 68 11.19 11.42 34.67
CA TRP A 68 10.03 11.30 35.55
C TRP A 68 10.41 10.77 36.93
N VAL A 69 9.55 11.05 37.88
CA VAL A 69 9.61 10.55 39.24
C VAL A 69 8.43 9.61 39.46
N LEU A 70 8.71 8.40 39.92
CA LEU A 70 7.72 7.39 40.26
C LEU A 70 7.63 7.23 41.77
N ASP A 71 6.43 7.03 42.27
CA ASP A 71 6.23 6.63 43.67
C ASP A 71 6.80 5.22 43.90
N ALA A 72 7.63 5.08 44.94
CA ALA A 72 8.28 3.81 45.19
C ALA A 72 7.33 2.73 45.71
N GLU A 73 6.17 3.07 46.27
CA GLU A 73 5.19 2.12 46.81
C GLU A 73 4.16 1.72 45.74
N THR A 74 3.53 2.72 45.13
CA THR A 74 2.48 2.51 44.13
C THR A 74 2.99 2.25 42.72
N GLY A 75 4.19 2.76 42.38
CA GLY A 75 4.76 2.71 41.03
C GLY A 75 4.15 3.73 40.06
N GLY A 76 3.23 4.58 40.51
CA GLY A 76 2.60 5.62 39.70
C GLY A 76 3.53 6.82 39.47
N PHE A 77 3.21 7.64 38.45
CA PHE A 77 3.95 8.87 38.18
C PHE A 77 3.61 9.95 39.22
N ILE A 78 4.65 10.53 39.84
CA ILE A 78 4.52 11.68 40.74
C ILE A 78 4.79 12.98 39.96
N ALA A 79 5.82 12.99 39.12
CA ALA A 79 6.20 14.14 38.30
C ALA A 79 6.81 13.71 36.98
N VAL A 80 6.58 14.51 35.95
CA VAL A 80 7.15 14.34 34.59
C VAL A 80 7.67 15.70 34.12
N ASN A 81 8.79 15.73 33.41
CA ASN A 81 9.33 16.97 32.89
C ASN A 81 8.81 17.28 31.46
N ARG A 82 9.09 18.51 30.99
CA ARG A 82 8.65 18.95 29.63
C ARG A 82 9.19 18.08 28.52
N ALA A 83 10.44 17.62 28.64
CA ALA A 83 11.05 16.76 27.64
C ALA A 83 10.36 15.39 27.55
N ALA A 84 9.90 14.81 28.66
CA ALA A 84 9.13 13.57 28.66
C ALA A 84 7.76 13.76 28.00
N ILE A 85 7.06 14.85 28.27
CA ILE A 85 5.79 15.21 27.63
C ILE A 85 5.98 15.31 26.10
N ALA A 86 7.00 16.05 25.65
CA ALA A 86 7.30 16.23 24.24
C ALA A 86 7.71 14.93 23.55
N GLU A 87 8.56 14.10 24.18
CA GLU A 87 9.05 12.85 23.62
C GLU A 87 7.94 11.82 23.45
N TYR A 88 7.06 11.66 24.45
CA TYR A 88 6.04 10.62 24.47
C TYR A 88 4.69 11.04 23.90
N GLY A 89 4.43 12.35 23.79
CA GLY A 89 3.18 12.90 23.26
C GLY A 89 1.98 12.83 24.21
N TYR A 90 2.18 12.44 25.47
CA TYR A 90 1.17 12.47 26.53
C TYR A 90 1.20 13.81 27.25
N THR A 91 0.07 14.30 27.77
CA THR A 91 0.01 15.46 28.66
C THR A 91 0.43 15.07 30.08
N ALA A 92 0.66 16.05 30.95
CA ALA A 92 0.97 15.78 32.36
C ALA A 92 -0.18 15.03 33.05
N ASP A 93 -1.43 15.36 32.72
CA ASP A 93 -2.63 14.69 33.26
C ASP A 93 -2.75 13.26 32.75
N ASP A 94 -2.46 13.02 31.46
CA ASP A 94 -2.40 11.65 30.92
C ASP A 94 -1.40 10.79 31.70
N PHE A 95 -0.20 11.34 32.04
CA PHE A 95 0.81 10.62 32.80
C PHE A 95 0.36 10.29 34.22
N ALA A 96 -0.46 11.13 34.85
CA ALA A 96 -0.95 10.88 36.21
C ALA A 96 -1.83 9.62 36.28
N ASP A 97 -2.57 9.33 35.18
CA ASP A 97 -3.47 8.19 35.07
C ASP A 97 -2.79 6.95 34.43
N LEU A 98 -1.60 7.13 33.82
CA LEU A 98 -0.87 6.07 33.16
C LEU A 98 -0.06 5.21 34.14
N SER A 99 0.02 3.91 33.85
CA SER A 99 1.04 3.05 34.44
C SER A 99 2.32 3.09 33.62
N PRO A 100 3.52 3.13 34.22
CA PRO A 100 4.78 2.99 33.48
C PRO A 100 4.86 1.72 32.62
N ALA A 101 4.11 0.68 32.96
CA ALA A 101 3.98 -0.54 32.16
C ALA A 101 3.30 -0.29 30.80
N ALA A 102 2.39 0.69 30.71
CA ALA A 102 1.71 1.03 29.47
C ALA A 102 2.64 1.67 28.43
N LEU A 103 3.72 2.32 28.88
CA LEU A 103 4.74 2.89 27.99
C LEU A 103 5.70 1.83 27.43
N ARG A 104 5.74 0.62 27.99
CA ARG A 104 6.69 -0.42 27.60
C ARG A 104 6.12 -1.39 26.60
N HIS A 105 6.97 -1.85 25.70
CA HIS A 105 6.62 -2.92 24.76
C HIS A 105 6.53 -4.29 25.47
N ASP A 106 7.34 -4.51 26.52
CA ASP A 106 7.31 -5.69 27.37
C ASP A 106 6.96 -5.31 28.84
N PRO A 107 5.69 -5.43 29.24
CA PRO A 107 5.24 -5.04 30.58
C PRO A 107 5.78 -5.94 31.70
N GLY A 108 6.15 -7.18 31.43
CA GLY A 108 6.60 -8.16 32.45
C GLY A 108 7.92 -7.77 33.14
N LEU A 109 8.77 -6.99 32.50
CA LEU A 109 10.02 -6.52 33.04
C LEU A 109 9.88 -5.37 34.06
N THR A 110 8.74 -4.70 34.13
CA THR A 110 8.55 -3.45 34.87
C THR A 110 8.65 -3.63 36.41
N ALA A 111 8.05 -4.68 36.93
CA ALA A 111 7.98 -4.91 38.38
C ALA A 111 9.37 -5.24 39.00
N ALA A 112 10.13 -6.11 38.35
CA ALA A 112 11.47 -6.48 38.81
C ALA A 112 12.44 -5.29 38.77
N GLN A 113 12.34 -4.44 37.77
CA GLN A 113 13.18 -3.27 37.60
C GLN A 113 12.84 -2.14 38.56
N LEU A 114 11.57 -1.89 38.82
CA LEU A 114 11.16 -0.94 39.84
C LEU A 114 11.63 -1.39 41.21
N ALA A 115 11.55 -2.69 41.51
CA ALA A 115 12.08 -3.26 42.76
C ALA A 115 13.59 -3.02 42.87
N LEU A 116 14.36 -3.21 41.81
CA LEU A 116 15.81 -2.94 41.80
C LEU A 116 16.12 -1.45 41.96
N ALA A 117 15.42 -0.59 41.22
CA ALA A 117 15.62 0.87 41.24
C ALA A 117 15.22 1.52 42.56
N ARG A 118 14.42 0.86 43.42
CA ARG A 118 14.08 1.27 44.80
C ARG A 118 15.26 1.17 45.74
N VAL A 119 16.22 0.30 45.46
CA VAL A 119 17.32 -0.03 46.35
C VAL A 119 18.64 0.54 45.87
N GLN A 120 18.86 0.52 44.55
CA GLN A 120 20.11 0.94 43.92
C GLN A 120 19.90 1.55 42.54
N ARG A 121 20.93 2.26 42.05
CA ARG A 121 20.90 2.76 40.66
C ARG A 121 20.92 1.60 39.68
N SER A 122 20.05 1.65 38.71
CA SER A 122 19.93 0.64 37.66
C SER A 122 19.95 1.30 36.28
N LYS A 123 20.46 0.56 35.27
CA LYS A 123 20.44 0.94 33.87
C LYS A 123 19.77 -0.18 33.07
N LEU A 124 18.89 0.18 32.14
CA LEU A 124 18.16 -0.78 31.31
C LEU A 124 17.99 -0.25 29.93
N ALA A 125 18.28 -1.09 28.93
CA ALA A 125 17.86 -0.89 27.54
C ALA A 125 16.53 -1.61 27.28
N THR A 126 15.54 -0.90 26.76
CA THR A 126 14.20 -1.44 26.48
C THR A 126 13.54 -0.65 25.35
N ARG A 127 12.34 -1.08 24.93
CA ARG A 127 11.51 -0.33 23.98
C ARG A 127 10.30 0.27 24.67
N HIS A 128 10.08 1.55 24.41
CA HIS A 128 8.90 2.26 24.88
C HIS A 128 7.98 2.58 23.69
N ARG A 129 6.68 2.73 23.99
CA ARG A 129 5.64 3.11 23.05
C ARG A 129 5.19 4.54 23.32
N ARG A 130 5.18 5.37 22.31
CA ARG A 130 4.61 6.73 22.35
C ARG A 130 3.08 6.69 22.20
N LYS A 131 2.41 7.81 22.46
CA LYS A 131 0.95 7.97 22.30
C LYS A 131 0.48 7.70 20.86
N ASP A 132 1.32 8.02 19.85
CA ASP A 132 1.06 7.77 18.43
C ASP A 132 1.27 6.29 18.01
N GLY A 133 1.59 5.41 18.98
CA GLY A 133 1.84 3.99 18.75
C GLY A 133 3.26 3.64 18.32
N ARG A 134 4.10 4.60 17.96
CA ARG A 134 5.50 4.36 17.56
C ARG A 134 6.32 3.79 18.69
N LEU A 135 7.19 2.82 18.36
CA LEU A 135 8.15 2.25 19.27
C LEU A 135 9.48 3.00 19.18
N ILE A 136 10.06 3.32 20.33
CA ILE A 136 11.39 3.93 20.47
C ILE A 136 12.29 3.04 21.33
N ASP A 137 13.55 2.88 20.91
CA ASP A 137 14.59 2.23 21.71
C ASP A 137 15.09 3.23 22.77
N VAL A 138 15.06 2.85 24.03
CA VAL A 138 15.46 3.74 25.12
C VAL A 138 16.42 3.07 26.10
N GLU A 139 17.36 3.83 26.63
CA GLU A 139 18.13 3.50 27.84
C GLU A 139 17.54 4.25 29.03
N VAL A 140 17.05 3.52 30.01
CA VAL A 140 16.48 4.07 31.24
C VAL A 140 17.49 3.95 32.37
N SER A 141 17.93 5.08 32.93
CA SER A 141 18.71 5.13 34.15
C SER A 141 17.79 5.51 35.30
N ALA A 142 17.65 4.63 36.28
CA ALA A 142 16.74 4.85 37.42
C ALA A 142 17.46 4.65 38.74
N GLY A 143 17.03 5.38 39.77
CA GLY A 143 17.61 5.27 41.12
C GLY A 143 16.71 5.88 42.19
N PRO A 144 16.93 5.49 43.45
CA PRO A 144 16.14 5.96 44.57
C PRO A 144 16.35 7.47 44.82
N LEU A 145 15.26 8.14 45.19
CA LEU A 145 15.19 9.56 45.52
C LEU A 145 14.16 9.76 46.62
N ASP A 146 14.46 10.64 47.59
CA ASP A 146 13.44 11.17 48.49
C ASP A 146 12.83 12.43 47.86
N PHE A 147 11.57 12.34 47.44
CA PHE A 147 10.86 13.42 46.75
C PHE A 147 9.66 13.87 47.60
N LEU A 148 9.70 15.11 48.05
CA LEU A 148 8.64 15.70 48.90
C LEU A 148 8.29 14.86 50.15
N GLY A 149 9.30 14.23 50.76
CA GLY A 149 9.12 13.38 51.94
C GLY A 149 8.58 11.99 51.68
N ARG A 150 8.51 11.58 50.40
CA ARG A 150 8.12 10.23 49.96
C ARG A 150 9.30 9.51 49.32
N ARG A 151 9.37 8.20 49.53
CA ARG A 151 10.33 7.37 48.79
C ARG A 151 9.89 7.28 47.33
N ALA A 152 10.76 7.66 46.42
CA ALA A 152 10.50 7.74 45.01
C ALA A 152 11.64 7.15 44.18
N VAL A 153 11.43 6.99 42.89
CA VAL A 153 12.43 6.56 41.90
C VAL A 153 12.50 7.62 40.81
N LEU A 154 13.66 8.27 40.70
CA LEU A 154 13.95 9.14 39.56
C LEU A 154 14.41 8.28 38.39
N SER A 155 13.78 8.48 37.23
CA SER A 155 14.19 7.85 35.97
C SER A 155 14.54 8.91 34.93
N VAL A 156 15.70 8.72 34.30
CA VAL A 156 16.19 9.51 33.17
C VAL A 156 16.18 8.61 31.95
N ILE A 157 15.53 9.07 30.88
CA ILE A 157 15.33 8.30 29.68
C ILE A 157 16.20 8.88 28.58
N HIS A 158 16.99 8.03 27.95
CA HIS A 158 17.79 8.40 26.79
C HIS A 158 17.26 7.67 25.55
N ASN A 159 16.73 8.42 24.58
CA ASN A 159 16.28 7.86 23.32
C ASN A 159 17.51 7.51 22.46
N VAL A 160 17.70 6.22 22.20
CA VAL A 160 18.84 5.68 21.45
C VAL A 160 18.42 5.08 20.11
N THR A 161 17.18 5.35 19.66
CA THR A 161 16.60 4.78 18.44
C THR A 161 17.49 5.04 17.23
N GLU A 162 17.89 6.28 17.00
CA GLU A 162 18.73 6.65 15.86
C GLU A 162 20.14 6.07 15.98
N ARG A 163 20.73 6.11 17.17
CA ARG A 163 22.03 5.47 17.44
C ARG A 163 21.99 3.97 17.16
N ASN A 164 20.99 3.27 17.69
CA ASN A 164 20.83 1.83 17.48
C ASN A 164 20.54 1.48 16.03
N ARG A 165 19.81 2.35 15.30
CA ARG A 165 19.57 2.20 13.87
C ARG A 165 20.87 2.30 13.08
N LEU A 166 21.69 3.33 13.35
CA LEU A 166 23.00 3.51 12.72
C LEU A 166 23.97 2.38 13.08
N GLU A 167 23.99 1.94 14.35
CA GLU A 167 24.81 0.83 14.79
C GLU A 167 24.39 -0.50 14.17
N ARG A 168 23.06 -0.75 13.98
CA ARG A 168 22.56 -1.92 13.25
C ARG A 168 22.93 -1.84 11.77
N GLN A 169 22.85 -0.67 11.15
CA GLN A 169 23.31 -0.45 9.79
C GLN A 169 24.82 -0.70 9.65
N LEU A 170 25.61 -0.29 10.62
CA LEU A 170 27.07 -0.55 10.67
C LEU A 170 27.40 -2.03 10.99
N ARG A 171 26.69 -2.65 11.95
CA ARG A 171 26.93 -4.06 12.35
C ARG A 171 26.48 -5.07 11.32
N ASN A 172 25.38 -4.81 10.61
CA ASN A 172 24.90 -5.68 9.54
C ASN A 172 25.67 -5.44 8.23
N GLY A 173 26.83 -4.79 8.33
CA GLY A 173 27.68 -4.43 7.22
C GLY A 173 26.80 -3.80 6.15
N GLY A 174 26.54 -2.49 6.19
CA GLY A 174 25.62 -1.67 5.34
C GLY A 174 25.43 -2.05 3.86
N PHE A 175 25.80 -3.27 3.50
CA PHE A 175 25.87 -3.84 2.18
C PHE A 175 25.09 -5.16 1.99
N ARG A 176 24.40 -5.67 3.04
CA ARG A 176 23.62 -6.90 2.93
C ARG A 176 22.13 -6.66 3.18
N ASP A 177 21.30 -7.41 2.46
CA ASP A 177 19.85 -7.44 2.66
C ASP A 177 19.49 -8.36 3.85
N PRO A 178 18.67 -7.92 4.80
CA PRO A 178 18.35 -8.68 6.01
C PRO A 178 17.47 -9.91 5.76
N VAL A 179 16.71 -9.97 4.66
CA VAL A 179 15.82 -11.09 4.32
C VAL A 179 16.60 -12.17 3.56
N THR A 180 17.29 -11.78 2.50
CA THR A 180 17.99 -12.73 1.63
C THR A 180 19.41 -13.06 2.10
N GLY A 181 20.01 -12.25 2.98
CA GLY A 181 21.42 -12.35 3.39
C GLY A 181 22.42 -11.99 2.28
N GLY A 182 21.96 -11.79 1.06
CA GLY A 182 22.74 -11.39 -0.10
C GLY A 182 23.15 -9.91 -0.12
N PRO A 183 23.81 -9.45 -1.18
CA PRO A 183 24.06 -8.03 -1.41
C PRO A 183 22.76 -7.22 -1.43
N ASN A 184 22.82 -5.99 -0.89
CA ASN A 184 21.73 -5.03 -1.01
C ASN A 184 22.00 -4.02 -2.14
N ARG A 185 21.06 -3.07 -2.32
CA ARG A 185 21.16 -2.01 -3.32
C ARG A 185 22.46 -1.19 -3.23
N ALA A 186 22.94 -0.91 -2.01
CA ALA A 186 24.16 -0.12 -1.83
C ALA A 186 25.40 -0.85 -2.36
N LEU A 187 25.55 -2.13 -2.00
CA LEU A 187 26.65 -2.97 -2.50
C LEU A 187 26.53 -3.22 -4.01
N PHE A 188 25.31 -3.35 -4.52
CA PHE A 188 25.09 -3.51 -5.95
C PHE A 188 25.60 -2.30 -6.75
N LEU A 189 25.22 -1.08 -6.36
CA LEU A 189 25.69 0.16 -6.99
C LEU A 189 27.21 0.32 -6.90
N GLU A 190 27.82 -0.04 -5.78
CA GLU A 190 29.26 -0.06 -5.63
C GLU A 190 29.92 -1.00 -6.65
N ARG A 191 29.40 -2.22 -6.78
CA ARG A 191 29.94 -3.22 -7.74
C ARG A 191 29.76 -2.79 -9.19
N VAL A 192 28.60 -2.23 -9.55
CA VAL A 192 28.38 -1.64 -10.89
C VAL A 192 29.39 -0.52 -11.15
N THR A 193 29.61 0.36 -10.18
CA THR A 193 30.62 1.43 -10.29
C THR A 193 32.03 0.86 -10.50
N HIS A 194 32.41 -0.17 -9.74
CA HIS A 194 33.70 -0.84 -9.89
C HIS A 194 33.84 -1.53 -11.26
N ALA A 195 32.78 -2.18 -11.76
CA ALA A 195 32.77 -2.78 -13.08
C ALA A 195 32.98 -1.72 -14.18
N LEU A 196 32.31 -0.55 -14.08
CA LEU A 196 32.53 0.59 -14.99
C LEU A 196 33.96 1.14 -14.94
N VAL A 197 34.57 1.22 -13.76
CA VAL A 197 35.98 1.61 -13.62
C VAL A 197 36.91 0.58 -14.28
N ARG A 198 36.60 -0.70 -14.22
CA ARG A 198 37.38 -1.75 -14.93
C ARG A 198 37.28 -1.63 -16.43
N LEU A 199 36.13 -1.23 -17.00
CA LEU A 199 35.97 -0.98 -18.43
C LEU A 199 36.92 0.12 -18.96
N ARG A 200 37.42 1.04 -18.11
CA ARG A 200 38.44 2.03 -18.47
C ARG A 200 39.81 1.40 -18.79
N ARG A 201 40.07 0.23 -18.22
CA ARG A 201 41.37 -0.47 -18.34
C ARG A 201 41.31 -1.64 -19.31
N HIS A 202 40.16 -2.28 -19.40
CA HIS A 202 39.92 -3.46 -20.21
C HIS A 202 38.70 -3.24 -21.08
N HIS A 203 38.87 -3.37 -22.41
CA HIS A 203 37.72 -3.33 -23.31
C HIS A 203 36.79 -4.52 -23.01
N GLY A 204 35.53 -4.26 -22.74
CA GLY A 204 34.52 -5.25 -22.43
C GLY A 204 33.14 -4.66 -22.44
N THR A 205 32.16 -5.46 -22.12
CA THR A 205 30.76 -5.05 -21.93
C THR A 205 30.25 -5.57 -20.60
N ILE A 206 29.56 -4.75 -19.86
CA ILE A 206 28.79 -5.18 -18.70
C ILE A 206 27.31 -5.07 -19.00
N ALA A 207 26.48 -5.88 -18.32
CA ALA A 207 25.04 -5.69 -18.31
C ALA A 207 24.51 -5.57 -16.88
N VAL A 208 23.51 -4.72 -16.74
CA VAL A 208 22.70 -4.61 -15.53
C VAL A 208 21.30 -5.09 -15.88
N LEU A 209 20.84 -6.07 -15.13
CA LEU A 209 19.46 -6.54 -15.20
C LEU A 209 18.74 -6.13 -13.93
N VAL A 210 17.47 -5.75 -14.06
CA VAL A 210 16.55 -5.62 -12.93
C VAL A 210 15.41 -6.61 -13.16
N CYS A 211 15.15 -7.40 -12.13
CA CYS A 211 14.17 -8.47 -12.15
C CYS A 211 13.13 -8.21 -11.05
N SER A 212 11.84 -8.42 -11.33
CA SER A 212 10.74 -8.31 -10.36
C SER A 212 9.84 -9.53 -10.41
N ILE A 213 9.29 -9.94 -9.27
CA ILE A 213 8.40 -11.09 -9.14
C ILE A 213 6.97 -10.64 -9.44
N ASN A 214 6.38 -11.15 -10.53
CA ASN A 214 5.02 -10.78 -10.89
C ASN A 214 4.02 -11.31 -9.85
N GLY A 215 3.12 -10.45 -9.37
CA GLY A 215 2.11 -10.80 -8.38
C GLY A 215 2.64 -11.00 -6.95
N PHE A 216 3.86 -10.56 -6.63
CA PHE A 216 4.44 -10.70 -5.28
C PHE A 216 3.58 -10.06 -4.18
N ALA A 217 2.95 -8.93 -4.47
CA ALA A 217 2.03 -8.28 -3.53
C ALA A 217 0.86 -9.18 -3.15
N ASP A 218 0.30 -9.93 -4.11
CA ASP A 218 -0.82 -10.85 -3.90
C ASP A 218 -0.38 -12.06 -3.06
N VAL A 219 0.82 -12.60 -3.34
CA VAL A 219 1.42 -13.67 -2.53
C VAL A 219 1.58 -13.22 -1.09
N ARG A 220 2.15 -12.04 -0.87
CA ARG A 220 2.37 -11.49 0.49
C ARG A 220 1.06 -11.19 1.22
N ASN A 221 0.08 -10.63 0.52
CA ASN A 221 -1.22 -10.26 1.10
C ASN A 221 -2.08 -11.51 1.36
N GLY A 222 -2.06 -12.50 0.46
CA GLY A 222 -2.85 -13.72 0.57
C GLY A 222 -2.24 -14.79 1.48
N LEU A 223 -0.91 -14.98 1.44
CA LEU A 223 -0.20 -16.04 2.17
C LEU A 223 0.63 -15.55 3.36
N GLY A 224 0.71 -14.23 3.54
CA GLY A 224 1.41 -13.60 4.65
C GLY A 224 2.90 -13.30 4.41
N TYR A 225 3.44 -12.42 5.27
CA TYR A 225 4.83 -11.92 5.15
C TYR A 225 5.89 -13.01 5.23
N THR A 226 5.67 -14.04 6.05
CA THR A 226 6.63 -15.15 6.23
C THR A 226 6.85 -15.93 4.93
N ILE A 227 5.77 -16.21 4.20
CA ILE A 227 5.85 -16.92 2.91
C ILE A 227 6.49 -16.02 1.85
N GLY A 228 6.15 -14.73 1.86
CA GLY A 228 6.81 -13.73 1.01
C GLY A 228 8.33 -13.68 1.24
N ASP A 229 8.78 -13.70 2.49
CA ASP A 229 10.21 -13.69 2.82
C ASP A 229 10.92 -14.99 2.37
N ILE A 230 10.28 -16.15 2.53
CA ILE A 230 10.80 -17.43 2.02
C ILE A 230 10.92 -17.38 0.49
N LEU A 231 9.89 -16.91 -0.21
CA LEU A 231 9.94 -16.76 -1.68
C LEU A 231 11.10 -15.85 -2.11
N LEU A 232 11.31 -14.73 -1.43
CA LEU A 232 12.44 -13.82 -1.73
C LEU A 232 13.81 -14.49 -1.52
N GLN A 233 13.96 -15.35 -0.50
CA GLN A 233 15.19 -16.12 -0.25
C GLN A 233 15.44 -17.16 -1.35
N GLU A 234 14.41 -17.88 -1.74
CA GLU A 234 14.48 -18.87 -2.81
C GLU A 234 14.79 -18.23 -4.17
N VAL A 235 14.15 -17.08 -4.48
CA VAL A 235 14.43 -16.29 -5.69
C VAL A 235 15.89 -15.82 -5.69
N ALA A 236 16.37 -15.27 -4.57
CA ALA A 236 17.77 -14.84 -4.46
C ALA A 236 18.74 -16.01 -4.70
N THR A 237 18.45 -17.19 -4.14
CA THR A 237 19.25 -18.41 -4.29
C THR A 237 19.24 -18.89 -5.74
N ARG A 238 18.07 -18.97 -6.38
CA ARG A 238 17.90 -19.38 -7.77
C ARG A 238 18.63 -18.45 -8.73
N LEU A 239 18.49 -17.13 -8.55
CA LEU A 239 19.25 -16.12 -9.33
C LEU A 239 20.76 -16.29 -9.14
N ALA A 240 21.24 -16.49 -7.89
CA ALA A 240 22.66 -16.63 -7.61
C ALA A 240 23.27 -17.91 -8.20
N THR A 241 22.48 -19.01 -8.31
CA THR A 241 22.93 -20.24 -8.95
C THR A 241 22.93 -20.20 -10.47
N ALA A 242 22.11 -19.33 -11.06
CA ALA A 242 21.99 -19.17 -12.50
C ALA A 242 23.07 -18.26 -13.13
N VAL A 243 23.82 -17.52 -12.30
CA VAL A 243 24.90 -16.62 -12.76
C VAL A 243 26.29 -17.17 -12.37
N ARG A 244 27.34 -16.60 -12.97
CA ARG A 244 28.74 -17.03 -12.71
C ARG A 244 29.24 -16.50 -11.36
N PRO A 245 30.28 -17.10 -10.75
CA PRO A 245 30.88 -16.63 -9.50
C PRO A 245 31.39 -15.18 -9.52
N GLY A 246 31.67 -14.61 -10.69
CA GLY A 246 32.08 -13.21 -10.87
C GLY A 246 30.94 -12.23 -10.96
N ASP A 247 29.74 -12.69 -11.26
CA ASP A 247 28.55 -11.86 -11.38
C ASP A 247 27.99 -11.54 -10.00
N THR A 248 27.11 -10.54 -9.92
CA THR A 248 26.51 -10.11 -8.65
C THR A 248 25.00 -10.15 -8.73
N VAL A 249 24.40 -10.84 -7.77
CA VAL A 249 22.95 -10.78 -7.50
C VAL A 249 22.73 -10.00 -6.21
N ALA A 250 21.79 -9.06 -6.22
CA ALA A 250 21.46 -8.24 -5.07
C ALA A 250 19.94 -8.00 -5.01
N ARG A 251 19.41 -7.83 -3.80
CA ARG A 251 18.05 -7.34 -3.62
C ARG A 251 18.08 -5.81 -3.59
N LEU A 252 17.29 -5.16 -4.44
CA LEU A 252 17.28 -3.70 -4.58
C LEU A 252 16.23 -3.06 -3.66
N VAL A 253 14.95 -3.35 -3.89
CA VAL A 253 13.83 -2.87 -3.09
C VAL A 253 12.63 -3.80 -3.26
N GLY A 254 11.85 -4.05 -2.21
CA GLY A 254 10.65 -4.88 -2.30
C GLY A 254 10.95 -6.28 -2.83
N ASP A 255 10.41 -6.59 -4.01
CA ASP A 255 10.61 -7.83 -4.77
C ASP A 255 11.57 -7.67 -5.96
N GLU A 256 12.25 -6.52 -6.06
CA GLU A 256 13.19 -6.26 -7.13
C GLU A 256 14.60 -6.77 -6.81
N PHE A 257 15.18 -7.46 -7.78
CA PHE A 257 16.56 -7.96 -7.74
C PHE A 257 17.37 -7.33 -8.86
N GLY A 258 18.61 -6.94 -8.54
CA GLY A 258 19.61 -6.50 -9.52
C GLY A 258 20.59 -7.61 -9.84
N VAL A 259 20.90 -7.82 -11.10
CA VAL A 259 21.93 -8.74 -11.57
C VAL A 259 22.96 -7.95 -12.38
N LEU A 260 24.22 -7.98 -11.95
CA LEU A 260 25.33 -7.42 -12.69
C LEU A 260 26.09 -8.57 -13.36
N LEU A 261 26.15 -8.53 -14.67
CA LEU A 261 26.94 -9.44 -15.50
C LEU A 261 28.18 -8.71 -15.99
N GLU A 262 29.35 -9.31 -15.74
CA GLU A 262 30.63 -8.74 -16.15
C GLU A 262 31.23 -9.52 -17.31
N ASP A 263 32.02 -8.86 -18.15
CA ASP A 263 32.74 -9.47 -19.29
C ASP A 263 31.83 -10.31 -20.20
N ILE A 264 30.73 -9.72 -20.64
CA ILE A 264 29.78 -10.35 -21.58
C ILE A 264 30.11 -10.02 -23.02
N GLY A 265 29.64 -10.86 -23.95
CA GLY A 265 29.88 -10.73 -25.40
C GLY A 265 29.09 -9.61 -26.08
N GLY A 266 28.31 -8.80 -25.34
CA GLY A 266 27.50 -7.72 -25.87
C GLY A 266 26.05 -7.77 -25.44
N ARG A 267 25.20 -6.90 -26.03
CA ARG A 267 23.78 -6.76 -25.70
C ARG A 267 23.00 -8.06 -25.93
N ASP A 268 23.21 -8.71 -27.06
CA ASP A 268 22.46 -9.92 -27.41
C ASP A 268 22.72 -11.07 -26.42
N HIS A 269 23.97 -11.24 -25.99
CA HIS A 269 24.33 -12.19 -24.95
C HIS A 269 23.66 -11.84 -23.59
N ALA A 270 23.50 -10.55 -23.25
CA ALA A 270 22.77 -10.15 -22.05
C ALA A 270 21.28 -10.51 -22.14
N ILE A 271 20.68 -10.40 -23.32
CA ILE A 271 19.28 -10.78 -23.56
C ILE A 271 19.11 -12.30 -23.45
N GLU A 272 19.98 -13.10 -24.08
CA GLU A 272 19.97 -14.56 -23.97
C GLU A 272 20.08 -15.04 -22.51
N LEU A 273 20.94 -14.39 -21.71
CA LEU A 273 21.06 -14.68 -20.30
C LEU A 273 19.79 -14.30 -19.52
N ALA A 274 19.16 -13.19 -19.86
CA ALA A 274 17.91 -12.76 -19.26
C ALA A 274 16.75 -13.70 -19.62
N GLU A 275 16.67 -14.20 -20.86
CA GLU A 275 15.70 -15.22 -21.30
C GLU A 275 15.87 -16.52 -20.52
N ARG A 276 17.12 -16.97 -20.34
CA ARG A 276 17.40 -18.16 -19.53
C ARG A 276 16.99 -17.96 -18.08
N LEU A 277 17.31 -16.79 -17.47
CA LEU A 277 16.87 -16.45 -16.13
C LEU A 277 15.34 -16.47 -16.02
N SER A 278 14.62 -15.86 -16.96
CA SER A 278 13.15 -15.90 -16.96
C SER A 278 12.61 -17.33 -17.10
N GLY A 279 13.24 -18.18 -17.93
CA GLY A 279 12.88 -19.58 -18.10
C GLY A 279 13.04 -20.42 -16.83
N ASP A 280 14.12 -20.20 -16.08
CA ASP A 280 14.40 -20.90 -14.82
C ASP A 280 13.33 -20.65 -13.74
N PHE A 281 12.56 -19.56 -13.85
CA PHE A 281 11.46 -19.23 -12.94
C PHE A 281 10.13 -19.90 -13.29
N SER A 282 10.06 -20.64 -14.39
CA SER A 282 8.89 -21.47 -14.72
C SER A 282 8.74 -22.67 -13.80
N ALA A 283 9.82 -23.11 -13.12
CA ALA A 283 9.77 -24.16 -12.14
C ALA A 283 9.16 -23.66 -10.82
N PRO A 284 8.25 -24.44 -10.18
CA PRO A 284 7.64 -24.06 -8.91
C PRO A 284 8.65 -23.79 -7.80
N PHE A 285 8.23 -22.98 -6.83
CA PHE A 285 8.94 -22.76 -5.57
C PHE A 285 8.29 -23.57 -4.46
N GLU A 286 9.09 -24.32 -3.72
CA GLU A 286 8.60 -25.05 -2.55
C GLU A 286 8.43 -24.08 -1.37
N THR A 287 7.22 -23.96 -0.85
CA THR A 287 6.92 -23.16 0.33
C THR A 287 6.16 -23.97 1.37
N MET A 288 6.07 -23.47 2.61
CA MET A 288 5.25 -24.13 3.64
C MET A 288 3.75 -24.14 3.30
N ALA A 289 3.31 -23.32 2.35
CA ALA A 289 1.93 -23.29 1.85
C ALA A 289 1.71 -24.22 0.63
N GLY A 290 2.77 -24.94 0.19
CA GLY A 290 2.76 -25.78 -1.01
C GLY A 290 3.62 -25.20 -2.14
N GLU A 291 3.50 -25.79 -3.33
CA GLU A 291 4.18 -25.31 -4.53
C GLU A 291 3.58 -24.00 -5.02
N LEU A 292 4.43 -23.01 -5.26
CA LEU A 292 4.05 -21.70 -5.76
C LEU A 292 4.76 -21.43 -7.10
N THR A 293 4.00 -21.19 -8.14
CA THR A 293 4.54 -20.79 -9.45
C THR A 293 4.43 -19.26 -9.58
N VAL A 294 5.56 -18.60 -9.80
CA VAL A 294 5.62 -17.15 -10.07
C VAL A 294 6.36 -16.90 -11.38
N ARG A 295 6.03 -15.80 -12.05
CA ARG A 295 6.77 -15.34 -13.21
C ARG A 295 7.67 -14.18 -12.82
N MET A 296 8.71 -13.96 -13.62
CA MET A 296 9.64 -12.86 -13.42
C MET A 296 9.62 -11.95 -14.64
N SER A 297 9.54 -10.65 -14.40
CA SER A 297 9.77 -9.62 -15.42
C SER A 297 11.20 -9.15 -15.35
N VAL A 298 11.90 -9.08 -16.47
CA VAL A 298 13.33 -8.75 -16.54
C VAL A 298 13.56 -7.59 -17.51
N GLY A 299 14.22 -6.54 -17.01
CA GLY A 299 14.70 -5.43 -17.81
C GLY A 299 16.22 -5.48 -17.93
N VAL A 300 16.76 -5.20 -19.11
CA VAL A 300 18.16 -5.36 -19.45
C VAL A 300 18.74 -4.08 -20.01
N ILE A 301 19.92 -3.67 -19.53
CA ILE A 301 20.78 -2.69 -20.21
C ILE A 301 22.19 -3.22 -20.27
N ALA A 302 22.82 -3.10 -21.43
CA ALA A 302 24.24 -3.42 -21.63
C ALA A 302 25.00 -2.17 -22.05
N THR A 303 26.23 -2.00 -21.55
CA THR A 303 27.09 -0.87 -21.88
C THR A 303 28.56 -1.25 -21.95
N SER A 304 29.26 -0.65 -22.89
CA SER A 304 30.73 -0.65 -22.96
C SER A 304 31.31 0.75 -22.62
N ALA A 305 30.46 1.68 -22.21
CA ALA A 305 30.83 3.07 -21.93
C ALA A 305 31.31 3.22 -20.47
N PRO A 306 32.60 3.42 -20.22
CA PRO A 306 33.14 3.49 -18.85
C PRO A 306 32.77 4.79 -18.11
N GLN A 307 32.19 5.76 -18.79
CA GLN A 307 31.70 7.03 -18.22
C GLN A 307 30.23 6.96 -17.80
N ALA A 308 29.54 5.84 -18.03
CA ALA A 308 28.17 5.64 -17.61
C ALA A 308 28.05 5.76 -16.07
N ASP A 309 26.90 6.24 -15.60
CA ASP A 309 26.57 6.30 -14.18
C ASP A 309 25.88 5.01 -13.74
N ALA A 310 26.32 4.46 -12.60
CA ALA A 310 25.76 3.21 -12.07
C ALA A 310 24.27 3.33 -11.69
N GLY A 311 23.86 4.46 -11.12
CA GLY A 311 22.47 4.74 -10.76
C GLY A 311 21.57 4.82 -12.00
N GLU A 312 22.07 5.48 -13.05
CA GLU A 312 21.36 5.59 -14.32
C GLU A 312 21.21 4.23 -15.03
N LEU A 313 22.23 3.37 -14.97
CA LEU A 313 22.11 2.00 -15.52
C LEU A 313 21.07 1.19 -14.78
N VAL A 314 21.05 1.24 -13.46
CA VAL A 314 20.03 0.53 -12.66
C VAL A 314 18.64 1.09 -12.95
N ARG A 315 18.51 2.42 -13.05
CA ARG A 315 17.24 3.06 -13.41
C ARG A 315 16.77 2.66 -14.81
N ALA A 316 17.65 2.64 -15.78
CA ALA A 316 17.34 2.23 -17.16
C ALA A 316 16.89 0.75 -17.23
N ALA A 317 17.57 -0.14 -16.51
CA ALA A 317 17.17 -1.54 -16.40
C ALA A 317 15.80 -1.69 -15.70
N ALA A 318 15.52 -0.89 -14.66
CA ALA A 318 14.22 -0.89 -13.98
C ALA A 318 13.08 -0.43 -14.90
N LEU A 319 13.31 0.62 -15.72
CA LEU A 319 12.33 1.06 -16.72
C LEU A 319 12.01 -0.03 -17.75
N ALA A 320 13.02 -0.74 -18.21
CA ALA A 320 12.85 -1.87 -19.12
C ALA A 320 12.10 -3.02 -18.44
N MET A 321 12.36 -3.29 -17.16
CA MET A 321 11.65 -4.30 -16.36
C MET A 321 10.17 -3.95 -16.21
N HIS A 322 9.83 -2.69 -15.92
CA HIS A 322 8.44 -2.25 -15.87
C HIS A 322 7.74 -2.40 -17.22
N ALA A 323 8.45 -2.13 -18.34
CA ALA A 323 7.91 -2.40 -19.66
C ALA A 323 7.66 -3.90 -19.91
N ALA A 324 8.56 -4.78 -19.45
CA ALA A 324 8.37 -6.23 -19.50
C ALA A 324 7.15 -6.68 -18.67
N SER A 325 7.00 -6.14 -17.47
CA SER A 325 5.86 -6.43 -16.58
C SER A 325 4.52 -6.02 -17.22
N ALA A 326 4.49 -4.89 -17.93
CA ALA A 326 3.31 -4.39 -18.60
C ALA A 326 2.79 -5.33 -19.70
N THR A 327 3.67 -6.09 -20.36
CA THR A 327 3.28 -7.05 -21.41
C THR A 327 2.72 -8.36 -20.84
N GLY A 328 3.05 -8.70 -19.60
CA GLY A 328 2.64 -9.96 -18.94
C GLY A 328 3.19 -11.25 -19.56
N ARG A 329 4.00 -11.15 -20.61
CA ARG A 329 4.48 -12.31 -21.40
C ARG A 329 5.66 -13.04 -20.75
N GLY A 330 6.35 -12.40 -19.78
CA GLY A 330 7.55 -12.94 -19.15
C GLY A 330 8.80 -12.87 -20.04
N GLU A 331 8.73 -12.20 -21.19
CA GLU A 331 9.86 -11.97 -22.07
C GLU A 331 10.71 -10.80 -21.53
N PRO A 332 12.06 -10.94 -21.51
CA PRO A 332 12.93 -9.84 -21.12
C PRO A 332 12.85 -8.67 -22.10
N VAL A 333 12.91 -7.46 -21.56
CA VAL A 333 12.91 -6.23 -22.37
C VAL A 333 14.24 -5.51 -22.23
N ALA A 334 14.86 -5.19 -23.34
CA ALA A 334 16.08 -4.39 -23.35
C ALA A 334 15.77 -2.90 -23.39
N PHE A 335 16.44 -2.13 -22.54
CA PHE A 335 16.27 -0.67 -22.47
C PHE A 335 16.52 0.00 -23.83
N THR A 336 15.65 0.95 -24.15
CA THR A 336 15.79 1.88 -25.24
C THR A 336 15.62 3.32 -24.75
N PRO A 337 16.33 4.33 -25.32
CA PRO A 337 16.27 5.72 -24.85
C PRO A 337 14.85 6.33 -24.79
N GLY A 338 13.92 5.81 -25.61
CA GLY A 338 12.52 6.25 -25.57
C GLY A 338 11.74 5.87 -24.30
N MET A 339 12.23 4.89 -23.53
CA MET A 339 11.56 4.43 -22.31
C MET A 339 11.56 5.47 -21.19
N ASP A 340 12.59 6.31 -21.12
CA ASP A 340 12.64 7.43 -20.16
C ASP A 340 11.50 8.44 -20.40
N ALA A 341 11.30 8.79 -21.67
CA ALA A 341 10.23 9.69 -22.06
C ALA A 341 8.87 9.06 -21.76
N SER A 342 8.71 7.77 -22.08
CA SER A 342 7.47 7.02 -21.81
C SER A 342 7.15 6.92 -20.32
N ALA A 343 8.14 6.69 -19.46
CA ALA A 343 7.92 6.62 -18.01
C ALA A 343 7.52 7.98 -17.41
N THR A 344 8.20 9.06 -17.86
CA THR A 344 7.85 10.42 -17.44
C THR A 344 6.44 10.78 -17.90
N GLU A 345 6.09 10.37 -19.12
CA GLU A 345 4.80 10.59 -19.73
C GLU A 345 3.69 9.82 -18.99
N ARG A 346 3.96 8.56 -18.62
CA ARG A 346 3.04 7.75 -17.80
C ARG A 346 2.78 8.36 -16.43
N LEU A 347 3.84 8.90 -15.78
CA LEU A 347 3.68 9.58 -14.50
C LEU A 347 2.81 10.85 -14.61
N ARG A 348 3.01 11.64 -15.68
CA ARG A 348 2.16 12.82 -15.95
C ARG A 348 0.71 12.40 -16.22
N LEU A 349 0.53 11.37 -17.02
CA LEU A 349 -0.79 10.83 -17.33
C LEU A 349 -1.51 10.34 -16.06
N ALA A 350 -0.78 9.71 -15.13
CA ALA A 350 -1.31 9.31 -13.84
C ALA A 350 -1.79 10.51 -12.99
N GLN A 351 -0.99 11.57 -12.95
CA GLN A 351 -1.36 12.80 -12.25
C GLN A 351 -2.58 13.50 -12.87
N ASP A 352 -2.66 13.51 -14.21
CA ASP A 352 -3.80 14.09 -14.92
C ASP A 352 -5.07 13.25 -14.70
N LEU A 353 -4.95 11.92 -14.71
CA LEU A 353 -6.07 10.98 -14.47
C LEU A 353 -6.68 11.16 -13.08
N HIS A 354 -5.85 11.31 -12.06
CA HIS A 354 -6.30 11.55 -10.68
C HIS A 354 -7.24 12.78 -10.57
N GLN A 355 -7.10 13.75 -11.46
CA GLN A 355 -7.92 14.96 -11.49
C GLN A 355 -9.00 14.93 -12.57
N ALA A 356 -9.06 13.88 -13.39
CA ALA A 356 -9.92 13.83 -14.57
C ALA A 356 -11.41 13.94 -14.22
N ILE A 357 -11.86 13.29 -13.14
CA ILE A 357 -13.27 13.38 -12.68
C ILE A 357 -13.59 14.80 -12.26
N ALA A 358 -12.76 15.41 -11.41
CA ALA A 358 -12.98 16.76 -10.89
C ALA A 358 -12.92 17.86 -11.97
N ARG A 359 -12.29 17.55 -13.11
CA ARG A 359 -12.14 18.49 -14.24
C ARG A 359 -13.10 18.20 -15.40
N ASP A 360 -14.10 17.33 -15.20
CA ASP A 360 -15.08 16.94 -16.23
C ASP A 360 -14.41 16.43 -17.52
N GLN A 361 -13.34 15.67 -17.41
CA GLN A 361 -12.59 15.11 -18.54
C GLN A 361 -13.03 13.69 -18.89
N LEU A 362 -13.82 13.06 -18.01
CA LEU A 362 -14.39 11.73 -18.27
C LEU A 362 -15.80 11.88 -18.84
N ARG A 363 -16.12 11.01 -19.80
CA ARG A 363 -17.48 10.84 -20.32
C ARG A 363 -17.84 9.38 -20.42
N VAL A 364 -19.12 9.07 -20.36
CA VAL A 364 -19.65 7.73 -20.60
C VAL A 364 -20.25 7.69 -21.99
N VAL A 365 -19.87 6.67 -22.76
CA VAL A 365 -20.51 6.29 -24.01
C VAL A 365 -21.19 4.94 -23.84
N PHE A 366 -22.18 4.66 -24.66
CA PHE A 366 -23.02 3.49 -24.49
C PHE A 366 -23.00 2.66 -25.77
N GLN A 367 -22.74 1.36 -25.65
CA GLN A 367 -22.79 0.44 -26.76
C GLN A 367 -24.07 -0.42 -26.68
N PRO A 368 -24.90 -0.44 -27.74
CA PRO A 368 -26.14 -1.19 -27.71
C PRO A 368 -25.94 -2.70 -27.54
N LEU A 369 -26.73 -3.31 -26.67
CA LEU A 369 -26.89 -4.74 -26.49
C LEU A 369 -28.18 -5.19 -27.16
N VAL A 370 -28.09 -6.14 -28.06
CA VAL A 370 -29.20 -6.53 -28.94
C VAL A 370 -29.59 -7.98 -28.71
N ALA A 371 -30.88 -8.24 -28.54
CA ALA A 371 -31.41 -9.59 -28.52
C ALA A 371 -31.29 -10.21 -29.91
N LEU A 372 -30.67 -11.38 -30.00
CA LEU A 372 -30.43 -12.05 -31.26
C LEU A 372 -31.78 -12.47 -31.92
N ARG A 373 -32.71 -12.95 -31.09
CA ARG A 373 -34.08 -13.19 -31.51
C ARG A 373 -34.89 -11.90 -31.52
N GLY A 374 -35.27 -11.45 -32.70
CA GLY A 374 -36.11 -10.26 -32.89
C GLY A 374 -35.36 -8.95 -33.10
N GLY A 375 -34.06 -8.88 -32.88
CA GLY A 375 -33.21 -7.71 -33.16
C GLY A 375 -33.49 -6.45 -32.33
N ALA A 376 -34.20 -6.61 -31.20
CA ALA A 376 -34.50 -5.49 -30.29
C ALA A 376 -33.28 -5.10 -29.44
N ILE A 377 -33.07 -3.80 -29.29
CA ILE A 377 -32.09 -3.30 -28.29
C ILE A 377 -32.71 -3.49 -26.91
N VAL A 378 -32.08 -4.31 -26.08
CA VAL A 378 -32.56 -4.66 -24.73
C VAL A 378 -31.78 -3.94 -23.61
N GLY A 379 -30.62 -3.41 -23.95
CA GLY A 379 -29.75 -2.70 -23.00
C GLY A 379 -28.58 -2.05 -23.70
N CYS A 380 -27.63 -1.62 -22.93
CA CYS A 380 -26.35 -1.10 -23.41
C CYS A 380 -25.25 -1.30 -22.35
N GLU A 381 -24.02 -1.39 -22.82
CA GLU A 381 -22.83 -1.34 -21.97
C GLU A 381 -22.34 0.09 -21.84
N ALA A 382 -22.06 0.52 -20.62
CA ALA A 382 -21.51 1.82 -20.28
C ALA A 382 -19.98 1.77 -20.31
N LEU A 383 -19.39 2.55 -21.19
CA LEU A 383 -17.95 2.55 -21.45
C LEU A 383 -17.38 3.94 -21.17
N VAL A 384 -16.42 4.01 -20.27
CA VAL A 384 -15.73 5.27 -19.95
C VAL A 384 -14.81 5.70 -21.09
N ARG A 385 -14.74 7.03 -21.32
CA ARG A 385 -13.81 7.68 -22.24
C ARG A 385 -13.14 8.82 -21.52
N TRP A 386 -11.86 9.04 -21.80
CA TRP A 386 -11.13 10.16 -21.25
C TRP A 386 -10.75 11.17 -22.34
N GLU A 387 -11.34 12.35 -22.26
CA GLU A 387 -11.04 13.48 -23.13
C GLU A 387 -10.02 14.40 -22.49
N HIS A 388 -8.75 14.17 -22.80
CA HIS A 388 -7.67 14.97 -22.23
C HIS A 388 -7.50 16.28 -23.01
N PRO A 389 -7.42 17.46 -22.32
CA PRO A 389 -7.44 18.78 -22.98
C PRO A 389 -6.29 18.98 -23.98
N ASN A 390 -5.14 18.36 -23.77
CA ASN A 390 -3.95 18.54 -24.60
C ASN A 390 -3.64 17.33 -25.51
N ARG A 391 -4.34 16.18 -25.34
CA ARG A 391 -4.01 14.91 -26.02
C ARG A 391 -5.18 14.34 -26.80
N GLY A 392 -6.35 14.95 -26.69
CA GLY A 392 -7.58 14.39 -27.24
C GLY A 392 -8.06 13.16 -26.46
N GLU A 393 -8.77 12.27 -27.12
CA GLU A 393 -9.28 11.06 -26.50
C GLU A 393 -8.16 10.06 -26.22
N ILE A 394 -8.03 9.65 -24.95
CA ILE A 394 -7.08 8.64 -24.51
C ILE A 394 -7.79 7.28 -24.47
N PRO A 395 -7.24 6.24 -25.11
CA PRO A 395 -7.86 4.91 -25.15
C PRO A 395 -8.04 4.32 -23.75
N PRO A 396 -9.15 3.60 -23.47
CA PRO A 396 -9.39 2.95 -22.17
C PRO A 396 -8.25 2.04 -21.73
N ASP A 397 -7.69 1.21 -22.61
CA ASP A 397 -6.58 0.29 -22.32
C ASP A 397 -5.33 1.02 -21.77
N ALA A 398 -5.14 2.29 -22.12
CA ALA A 398 -4.02 3.07 -21.68
C ALA A 398 -4.20 3.65 -20.25
N PHE A 399 -5.43 4.03 -19.87
CA PHE A 399 -5.66 4.69 -18.59
C PHE A 399 -6.33 3.80 -17.54
N ILE A 400 -7.12 2.80 -17.92
CA ILE A 400 -7.75 1.87 -16.95
C ILE A 400 -6.66 1.12 -16.16
N LYS A 401 -5.68 0.54 -16.87
CA LYS A 401 -4.54 -0.13 -16.20
C LYS A 401 -3.78 0.82 -15.27
N LEU A 402 -3.63 2.07 -15.68
CA LEU A 402 -2.98 3.12 -14.87
C LEU A 402 -3.83 3.45 -13.63
N ALA A 403 -5.15 3.55 -13.80
CA ALA A 403 -6.11 3.76 -12.71
C ALA A 403 -6.06 2.62 -11.69
N GLU A 404 -6.00 1.37 -12.16
CA GLU A 404 -5.85 0.20 -11.30
C GLU A 404 -4.56 0.23 -10.50
N GLU A 405 -3.42 0.54 -11.14
CA GLU A 405 -2.12 0.62 -10.47
C GLU A 405 -2.09 1.69 -9.38
N ASN A 406 -2.69 2.85 -9.63
CA ASN A 406 -2.71 4.00 -8.72
C ASN A 406 -3.84 3.94 -7.68
N GLY A 407 -4.86 3.10 -7.89
CA GLY A 407 -6.07 3.04 -7.07
C GLY A 407 -7.14 4.06 -7.43
N ASP A 408 -6.98 4.83 -8.52
CA ASP A 408 -7.98 5.78 -9.02
C ASP A 408 -9.19 5.07 -9.66
N ILE A 409 -9.04 3.79 -10.02
CA ILE A 409 -10.08 2.98 -10.67
C ILE A 409 -11.39 2.98 -9.88
N PHE A 410 -11.30 2.91 -8.56
CA PHE A 410 -12.47 2.92 -7.67
C PHE A 410 -13.33 4.18 -7.83
N ALA A 411 -12.69 5.36 -7.90
CA ALA A 411 -13.41 6.61 -8.11
C ALA A 411 -14.02 6.68 -9.51
N ILE A 412 -13.33 6.12 -10.51
CA ILE A 412 -13.81 6.05 -11.89
C ILE A 412 -15.01 5.11 -11.99
N ASP A 413 -14.93 3.89 -11.45
CA ASP A 413 -16.00 2.89 -11.50
C ASP A 413 -17.25 3.41 -10.76
N THR A 414 -17.08 4.00 -9.58
CA THR A 414 -18.20 4.64 -8.85
C THR A 414 -18.84 5.77 -9.68
N TRP A 415 -18.05 6.61 -10.33
CA TRP A 415 -18.55 7.71 -11.16
C TRP A 415 -19.27 7.17 -12.40
N VAL A 416 -18.73 6.16 -13.08
CA VAL A 416 -19.37 5.50 -14.22
C VAL A 416 -20.69 4.88 -13.82
N LEU A 417 -20.73 4.13 -12.73
CA LEU A 417 -21.93 3.50 -12.17
C LEU A 417 -23.04 4.53 -11.91
N MET A 418 -22.71 5.63 -11.22
CA MET A 418 -23.66 6.70 -10.94
C MET A 418 -24.18 7.35 -12.20
N THR A 419 -23.31 7.63 -13.17
CA THR A 419 -23.64 8.29 -14.44
C THR A 419 -24.50 7.38 -15.31
N ALA A 420 -24.13 6.11 -15.43
CA ALA A 420 -24.86 5.13 -16.22
C ALA A 420 -26.27 4.89 -15.68
N CYS A 421 -26.41 4.67 -14.36
CA CYS A 421 -27.73 4.49 -13.74
C CYS A 421 -28.64 5.71 -13.94
N ALA A 422 -28.10 6.92 -13.77
CA ALA A 422 -28.86 8.15 -13.99
C ALA A 422 -29.33 8.28 -15.44
N GLN A 423 -28.47 7.97 -16.41
CA GLN A 423 -28.80 8.07 -17.84
C GLN A 423 -29.90 7.08 -18.25
N ILE A 424 -29.84 5.85 -17.76
CA ILE A 424 -30.88 4.85 -18.06
C ILE A 424 -32.22 5.25 -17.41
N ALA A 425 -32.20 5.73 -16.20
CA ALA A 425 -33.39 6.23 -15.52
C ALA A 425 -34.05 7.37 -16.32
N GLU A 426 -33.26 8.35 -16.81
CA GLU A 426 -33.73 9.43 -17.69
C GLU A 426 -34.39 8.88 -18.95
N TRP A 427 -33.75 7.91 -19.64
CA TRP A 427 -34.34 7.32 -20.86
C TRP A 427 -35.65 6.58 -20.58
N ARG A 428 -35.78 5.93 -19.43
CA ARG A 428 -37.04 5.29 -19.01
C ARG A 428 -38.14 6.33 -18.76
N GLU A 429 -37.83 7.43 -18.08
CA GLU A 429 -38.79 8.52 -17.80
C GLU A 429 -39.36 9.12 -19.10
N VAL A 430 -38.51 9.31 -20.11
CA VAL A 430 -38.97 9.80 -21.43
C VAL A 430 -39.54 8.70 -22.33
N GLY A 431 -39.70 7.49 -21.78
CA GLY A 431 -40.39 6.39 -22.42
C GLY A 431 -39.60 5.70 -23.53
N LEU A 432 -38.26 5.74 -23.54
CA LEU A 432 -37.42 5.08 -24.58
C LEU A 432 -37.31 3.56 -24.45
N GLY A 433 -37.88 2.97 -23.42
CA GLY A 433 -37.97 1.52 -23.25
C GLY A 433 -37.47 1.08 -21.89
N ASP A 434 -37.57 -0.20 -21.66
CA ASP A 434 -37.17 -0.85 -20.42
C ASP A 434 -35.75 -1.44 -20.60
N LEU A 435 -34.78 -0.53 -20.79
CA LEU A 435 -33.39 -0.88 -21.07
C LEU A 435 -32.64 -1.26 -19.77
N SER A 436 -31.73 -2.21 -19.90
CA SER A 436 -30.71 -2.47 -18.88
C SER A 436 -29.38 -1.77 -19.21
N VAL A 437 -28.54 -1.57 -18.19
CA VAL A 437 -27.16 -1.12 -18.39
C VAL A 437 -26.20 -2.06 -17.71
N SER A 438 -25.16 -2.43 -18.44
CA SER A 438 -24.01 -3.14 -17.91
C SER A 438 -22.89 -2.14 -17.60
N VAL A 439 -22.24 -2.31 -16.45
CA VAL A 439 -21.12 -1.49 -15.99
C VAL A 439 -19.97 -2.38 -15.58
N ASN A 440 -18.78 -2.09 -16.09
CA ASN A 440 -17.56 -2.78 -15.70
C ASN A 440 -17.22 -2.52 -14.23
N CYS A 441 -16.79 -3.56 -13.52
CA CYS A 441 -16.37 -3.52 -12.13
C CYS A 441 -14.98 -4.12 -12.01
N SER A 442 -14.03 -3.33 -11.50
CA SER A 442 -12.65 -3.78 -11.34
C SER A 442 -12.53 -4.85 -10.24
N GLY A 443 -11.58 -5.77 -10.41
CA GLY A 443 -11.31 -6.77 -9.41
C GLY A 443 -10.80 -6.22 -8.06
N ARG A 444 -10.39 -4.96 -8.04
CA ARG A 444 -9.96 -4.27 -6.82
C ARG A 444 -11.12 -3.75 -5.98
N ASP A 445 -12.29 -3.57 -6.58
CA ASP A 445 -13.49 -3.12 -5.88
C ASP A 445 -14.18 -4.26 -5.15
N LEU A 446 -14.08 -5.47 -5.70
CA LEU A 446 -14.61 -6.68 -5.08
C LEU A 446 -13.83 -7.06 -3.82
N GLY A 447 -14.55 -7.34 -2.74
CA GLY A 447 -13.98 -7.78 -1.45
C GLY A 447 -13.48 -6.65 -0.55
N ARG A 448 -13.71 -5.37 -0.91
CA ARG A 448 -13.44 -4.22 -0.04
C ARG A 448 -14.55 -3.98 0.99
N GLY A 449 -15.73 -4.48 0.74
CA GLY A 449 -16.90 -4.31 1.61
C GLY A 449 -17.75 -3.08 1.32
N ASP A 450 -17.40 -2.23 0.36
CA ASP A 450 -18.09 -0.97 0.05
C ASP A 450 -18.80 -0.96 -1.33
N LEU A 451 -18.56 -1.99 -2.19
CA LEU A 451 -19.19 -2.08 -3.49
C LEU A 451 -20.73 -2.12 -3.40
N VAL A 452 -21.27 -2.87 -2.45
CA VAL A 452 -22.72 -2.98 -2.24
C VAL A 452 -23.32 -1.62 -1.92
N ASP A 453 -22.70 -0.86 -1.02
CA ASP A 453 -23.15 0.49 -0.63
C ASP A 453 -23.14 1.47 -1.81
N HIS A 454 -22.12 1.40 -2.67
CA HIS A 454 -22.04 2.23 -3.89
C HIS A 454 -23.13 1.90 -4.91
N VAL A 455 -23.40 0.60 -5.12
CA VAL A 455 -24.47 0.15 -6.00
C VAL A 455 -25.84 0.57 -5.47
N GLU A 456 -26.10 0.36 -4.18
CA GLU A 456 -27.34 0.80 -3.54
C GLU A 456 -27.52 2.31 -3.64
N ALA A 457 -26.45 3.10 -3.39
CA ALA A 457 -26.50 4.54 -3.52
C ALA A 457 -26.80 5.00 -4.96
N ALA A 458 -26.23 4.33 -5.97
CA ALA A 458 -26.50 4.62 -7.38
C ALA A 458 -27.95 4.34 -7.76
N LEU A 459 -28.49 3.21 -7.35
CA LEU A 459 -29.89 2.81 -7.61
C LEU A 459 -30.88 3.74 -6.89
N VAL A 460 -30.64 4.06 -5.64
CA VAL A 460 -31.50 4.99 -4.87
C VAL A 460 -31.49 6.38 -5.46
N ARG A 461 -30.33 6.91 -5.85
CA ARG A 461 -30.22 8.27 -6.42
C ARG A 461 -30.83 8.39 -7.80
N SER A 462 -30.69 7.38 -8.64
CA SER A 462 -31.22 7.38 -10.00
C SER A 462 -32.69 6.96 -10.06
N GLY A 463 -33.17 6.21 -9.07
CA GLY A 463 -34.48 5.57 -9.12
C GLY A 463 -34.55 4.38 -10.11
N LEU A 464 -33.40 3.90 -10.58
CA LEU A 464 -33.32 2.75 -11.47
C LEU A 464 -33.65 1.47 -10.69
N PRO A 465 -34.55 0.59 -11.20
CA PRO A 465 -34.79 -0.72 -10.61
C PRO A 465 -33.52 -1.58 -10.66
N PRO A 466 -33.23 -2.36 -9.61
CA PRO A 466 -32.02 -3.18 -9.53
C PRO A 466 -31.84 -4.15 -10.70
N ASP A 467 -32.94 -4.71 -11.22
CA ASP A 467 -32.96 -5.65 -12.36
C ASP A 467 -32.63 -5.00 -13.71
N ARG A 468 -32.35 -3.69 -13.72
CA ARG A 468 -31.88 -2.93 -14.89
C ARG A 468 -30.40 -2.59 -14.82
N LEU A 469 -29.72 -2.95 -13.74
CA LEU A 469 -28.28 -2.85 -13.60
C LEU A 469 -27.64 -4.23 -13.65
N GLU A 470 -26.57 -4.36 -14.44
CA GLU A 470 -25.71 -5.53 -14.48
C GLU A 470 -24.27 -5.09 -14.22
N LEU A 471 -23.55 -5.81 -13.37
CA LEU A 471 -22.12 -5.60 -13.15
C LEU A 471 -21.33 -6.63 -13.95
N GLU A 472 -20.32 -6.16 -14.66
CA GLU A 472 -19.42 -7.00 -15.45
C GLU A 472 -18.10 -7.17 -14.73
N ILE A 473 -17.66 -8.40 -14.52
CA ILE A 473 -16.40 -8.77 -13.88
C ILE A 473 -15.61 -9.66 -14.82
N THR A 474 -14.30 -9.46 -14.92
CA THR A 474 -13.48 -10.32 -15.79
C THR A 474 -13.37 -11.74 -15.24
N GLU A 475 -13.15 -12.72 -16.15
CA GLU A 475 -12.97 -14.13 -15.80
C GLU A 475 -11.89 -14.33 -14.74
N GLY A 476 -10.74 -13.65 -14.88
CA GLY A 476 -9.63 -13.75 -13.93
C GLY A 476 -10.00 -13.33 -12.52
N VAL A 477 -10.78 -12.27 -12.39
CA VAL A 477 -11.31 -11.76 -11.12
C VAL A 477 -12.28 -12.75 -10.50
N ALA A 478 -13.24 -13.24 -11.26
CA ALA A 478 -14.26 -14.18 -10.79
C ALA A 478 -13.67 -15.46 -10.18
N VAL A 479 -12.52 -15.93 -10.73
CA VAL A 479 -11.88 -17.19 -10.32
C VAL A 479 -10.92 -17.03 -9.14
N THR A 480 -10.26 -15.88 -9.00
CA THR A 480 -9.18 -15.66 -8.02
C THR A 480 -9.63 -15.03 -6.72
N GLN A 481 -10.83 -14.45 -6.67
CA GLN A 481 -11.30 -13.67 -5.53
C GLN A 481 -11.61 -14.52 -4.28
N PRO A 482 -11.35 -13.97 -3.07
CA PRO A 482 -11.68 -14.59 -1.79
C PRO A 482 -13.20 -14.72 -1.57
N GLY A 483 -13.59 -15.56 -0.62
CA GLY A 483 -15.00 -15.82 -0.28
C GLY A 483 -15.82 -14.58 0.04
N GLU A 484 -15.19 -13.50 0.53
CA GLU A 484 -15.82 -12.20 0.82
C GLU A 484 -16.36 -11.53 -0.44
N ALA A 485 -15.57 -11.48 -1.53
CA ALA A 485 -16.00 -10.95 -2.82
C ALA A 485 -17.20 -11.72 -3.40
N LEU A 486 -17.20 -13.05 -3.28
CA LEU A 486 -18.34 -13.86 -3.69
C LEU A 486 -19.59 -13.61 -2.82
N ALA A 487 -19.41 -13.23 -1.55
CA ALA A 487 -20.52 -12.87 -0.67
C ALA A 487 -21.17 -11.54 -1.10
N GLU A 488 -20.36 -10.54 -1.49
CA GLU A 488 -20.84 -9.25 -2.05
C GLU A 488 -21.64 -9.49 -3.33
N LEU A 489 -21.13 -10.27 -4.28
CA LEU A 489 -21.84 -10.60 -5.51
C LEU A 489 -23.17 -11.31 -5.24
N ARG A 490 -23.21 -12.24 -4.28
CA ARG A 490 -24.46 -12.89 -3.85
C ARG A 490 -25.45 -11.91 -3.24
N GLN A 491 -24.98 -10.92 -2.50
CA GLN A 491 -25.82 -9.87 -1.90
C GLN A 491 -26.43 -9.00 -3.00
N LEU A 492 -25.64 -8.54 -3.96
CA LEU A 492 -26.09 -7.74 -5.10
C LEU A 492 -27.14 -8.50 -5.94
N ARG A 493 -26.90 -9.77 -6.25
CA ARG A 493 -27.89 -10.61 -6.96
C ARG A 493 -29.18 -10.79 -6.17
N ARG A 494 -29.14 -10.93 -4.85
CA ARG A 494 -30.35 -10.97 -4.00
C ARG A 494 -31.12 -9.66 -4.01
N ALA A 495 -30.44 -8.54 -4.21
CA ALA A 495 -31.06 -7.23 -4.39
C ALA A 495 -31.66 -7.06 -5.80
N GLY A 496 -31.40 -7.99 -6.72
CA GLY A 496 -31.92 -7.99 -8.09
C GLY A 496 -30.94 -7.45 -9.14
N VAL A 497 -29.72 -7.10 -8.75
CA VAL A 497 -28.67 -6.65 -9.70
C VAL A 497 -28.12 -7.86 -10.45
N GLY A 498 -27.99 -7.77 -11.78
CA GLY A 498 -27.39 -8.80 -12.62
C GLY A 498 -25.86 -8.83 -12.45
N VAL A 499 -25.26 -9.99 -12.69
CA VAL A 499 -23.80 -10.16 -12.74
C VAL A 499 -23.41 -10.92 -13.98
N ALA A 500 -22.48 -10.38 -14.77
CA ALA A 500 -21.92 -11.02 -15.95
C ALA A 500 -20.42 -11.28 -15.81
N ILE A 501 -19.94 -12.36 -16.40
CA ILE A 501 -18.51 -12.62 -16.61
C ILE A 501 -18.12 -12.06 -17.95
N ASP A 502 -17.13 -11.18 -17.94
CA ASP A 502 -16.55 -10.56 -19.14
C ASP A 502 -15.27 -11.27 -19.59
N ASP A 503 -14.89 -11.09 -20.88
CA ASP A 503 -13.70 -11.68 -21.53
C ASP A 503 -13.63 -13.22 -21.40
N PHE A 504 -14.79 -13.91 -21.39
CA PHE A 504 -14.83 -15.35 -21.14
C PHE A 504 -14.12 -16.15 -22.24
N GLY A 505 -13.21 -17.02 -21.78
CA GLY A 505 -12.40 -17.89 -22.64
C GLY A 505 -10.95 -17.43 -22.80
N THR A 506 -10.60 -16.22 -22.37
CA THR A 506 -9.21 -15.72 -22.44
C THR A 506 -8.37 -16.17 -21.26
N GLY A 507 -8.99 -16.67 -20.18
CA GLY A 507 -8.37 -17.11 -18.94
C GLY A 507 -8.35 -18.62 -18.73
N TYR A 508 -7.86 -19.05 -17.56
CA TYR A 508 -7.82 -20.46 -17.13
C TYR A 508 -8.97 -20.75 -16.14
N SER A 509 -10.22 -20.67 -16.58
CA SER A 509 -11.32 -21.04 -15.70
C SER A 509 -11.45 -22.55 -15.53
N SER A 510 -11.46 -23.00 -14.27
CA SER A 510 -11.95 -24.35 -13.98
C SER A 510 -13.49 -24.35 -14.12
N LEU A 511 -14.02 -25.19 -15.01
CA LEU A 511 -15.46 -25.38 -15.21
C LEU A 511 -16.22 -25.64 -13.89
N SER A 512 -15.55 -26.28 -12.93
CA SER A 512 -16.13 -26.53 -11.60
C SER A 512 -16.33 -25.24 -10.79
N LYS A 513 -15.48 -24.25 -10.96
CA LYS A 513 -15.64 -22.94 -10.32
C LYS A 513 -16.78 -22.15 -10.96
N LEU A 514 -16.82 -22.10 -12.31
CA LEU A 514 -17.89 -21.40 -13.03
C LEU A 514 -19.29 -21.81 -12.56
N ALA A 515 -19.51 -23.13 -12.35
CA ALA A 515 -20.78 -23.66 -11.90
C ALA A 515 -21.20 -23.18 -10.47
N THR A 516 -20.28 -22.61 -9.69
CA THR A 516 -20.52 -22.15 -8.33
C THR A 516 -20.54 -20.62 -8.19
N LEU A 517 -20.16 -19.90 -9.26
CA LEU A 517 -20.16 -18.45 -9.26
C LEU A 517 -21.60 -17.90 -9.26
N PRO A 518 -21.84 -16.82 -8.53
CA PRO A 518 -23.16 -16.17 -8.51
C PRO A 518 -23.31 -15.21 -9.70
N VAL A 519 -23.42 -15.77 -10.91
CA VAL A 519 -23.50 -15.00 -12.17
C VAL A 519 -24.75 -15.36 -12.94
N ASP A 520 -25.19 -14.48 -13.85
CA ASP A 520 -26.40 -14.62 -14.66
C ASP A 520 -26.06 -14.75 -16.15
N ARG A 521 -24.90 -14.25 -16.55
CA ARG A 521 -24.49 -14.14 -17.96
C ARG A 521 -22.99 -14.38 -18.13
N ILE A 522 -22.61 -14.83 -19.32
CA ILE A 522 -21.23 -14.79 -19.81
C ILE A 522 -21.17 -13.98 -21.11
N LYS A 523 -20.07 -13.22 -21.29
CA LYS A 523 -19.76 -12.47 -22.50
C LYS A 523 -18.59 -13.17 -23.20
N ILE A 524 -18.79 -13.66 -24.41
CA ILE A 524 -17.75 -14.33 -25.20
C ILE A 524 -16.92 -13.24 -25.87
N ASP A 525 -15.62 -13.24 -25.57
CA ASP A 525 -14.68 -12.24 -26.05
C ASP A 525 -14.60 -12.20 -27.58
N ARG A 526 -14.40 -10.99 -28.11
CA ARG A 526 -14.30 -10.70 -29.56
C ARG A 526 -13.24 -11.52 -30.29
N ALA A 527 -12.17 -11.99 -29.60
CA ALA A 527 -11.13 -12.78 -30.25
C ALA A 527 -11.69 -14.09 -30.81
N PHE A 528 -12.62 -14.74 -30.11
CA PHE A 528 -13.27 -15.95 -30.56
C PHE A 528 -14.29 -15.68 -31.67
N ILE A 529 -15.06 -14.59 -31.56
CA ILE A 529 -16.03 -14.19 -32.58
C ILE A 529 -15.33 -13.78 -33.88
N GLY A 530 -14.14 -13.16 -33.76
CA GLY A 530 -13.31 -12.77 -34.91
C GLY A 530 -12.78 -13.95 -35.76
N GLU A 531 -12.77 -15.17 -35.21
CA GLU A 531 -12.38 -16.37 -35.96
C GLU A 531 -13.45 -16.82 -36.96
N ILE A 532 -14.71 -16.41 -36.77
CA ILE A 532 -15.82 -16.75 -37.65
C ILE A 532 -15.77 -15.87 -38.92
N LYS A 533 -15.41 -16.48 -40.08
CA LYS A 533 -15.32 -15.77 -41.37
C LYS A 533 -16.52 -16.03 -42.26
N ARG A 534 -17.18 -17.16 -42.09
CA ARG A 534 -18.39 -17.57 -42.88
C ARG A 534 -19.42 -18.15 -41.93
N ALA A 535 -20.67 -17.98 -42.26
CA ALA A 535 -21.75 -18.60 -41.50
C ALA A 535 -21.61 -20.14 -41.40
N SER A 536 -21.01 -20.80 -42.40
CA SER A 536 -20.76 -22.24 -42.43
C SER A 536 -19.52 -22.71 -41.66
N ASP A 537 -18.73 -21.79 -41.12
CA ASP A 537 -17.50 -22.15 -40.40
C ASP A 537 -17.81 -22.98 -39.14
N GLU A 538 -16.92 -23.88 -38.82
CA GLU A 538 -16.92 -24.57 -37.52
C GLU A 538 -16.05 -23.76 -36.54
N ALA A 539 -16.70 -23.00 -35.65
CA ALA A 539 -16.04 -22.36 -34.51
C ALA A 539 -16.40 -23.15 -33.24
N PRO A 540 -15.78 -24.32 -33.02
CA PRO A 540 -16.21 -25.28 -31.99
C PRO A 540 -16.10 -24.72 -30.58
N MET A 541 -15.17 -23.80 -30.34
CA MET A 541 -15.03 -23.14 -29.05
C MET A 541 -16.23 -22.26 -28.73
N VAL A 542 -16.67 -21.43 -29.69
CA VAL A 542 -17.85 -20.56 -29.50
C VAL A 542 -19.11 -21.39 -29.25
N ALA A 543 -19.34 -22.43 -30.08
CA ALA A 543 -20.47 -23.32 -29.91
C ALA A 543 -20.44 -24.05 -28.55
N ALA A 544 -19.25 -24.51 -28.12
CA ALA A 544 -19.08 -25.16 -26.82
C ALA A 544 -19.33 -24.21 -25.65
N MET A 545 -18.88 -22.95 -25.74
CA MET A 545 -19.12 -21.92 -24.72
C MET A 545 -20.61 -21.62 -24.58
N ILE A 546 -21.35 -21.44 -25.69
CA ILE A 546 -22.79 -21.21 -25.69
C ILE A 546 -23.50 -22.40 -25.03
N ALA A 547 -23.21 -23.63 -25.50
CA ALA A 547 -23.83 -24.84 -24.97
C ALA A 547 -23.54 -25.05 -23.47
N LEU A 548 -22.32 -24.74 -23.01
CA LEU A 548 -21.92 -24.80 -21.61
C LEU A 548 -22.72 -23.82 -20.77
N ALA A 549 -22.79 -22.55 -21.20
CA ALA A 549 -23.50 -21.50 -20.48
C ALA A 549 -25.00 -21.87 -20.30
N HIS A 550 -25.65 -22.31 -21.37
CA HIS A 550 -27.05 -22.74 -21.32
C HIS A 550 -27.27 -23.94 -20.40
N ARG A 551 -26.31 -24.89 -20.34
CA ARG A 551 -26.34 -26.00 -19.36
C ARG A 551 -26.26 -25.54 -17.92
N LEU A 552 -25.61 -24.40 -17.68
CA LEU A 552 -25.51 -23.76 -16.38
C LEU A 552 -26.64 -22.76 -16.09
N ASN A 553 -27.64 -22.66 -17.00
CA ASN A 553 -28.72 -21.67 -16.97
C ASN A 553 -28.22 -20.22 -16.99
N LEU A 554 -27.14 -19.95 -17.71
CA LEU A 554 -26.57 -18.61 -17.94
C LEU A 554 -26.97 -18.13 -19.33
N GLN A 555 -27.22 -16.83 -19.46
CA GLN A 555 -27.35 -16.17 -20.75
C GLN A 555 -25.98 -15.97 -21.40
N VAL A 556 -25.96 -15.81 -22.70
CA VAL A 556 -24.74 -15.60 -23.49
C VAL A 556 -24.83 -14.33 -24.31
N THR A 557 -23.84 -13.46 -24.17
CA THR A 557 -23.60 -12.33 -25.05
C THR A 557 -22.36 -12.59 -25.89
N ALA A 558 -22.46 -12.43 -27.21
CA ALA A 558 -21.32 -12.45 -28.11
C ALA A 558 -20.83 -11.02 -28.35
N GLU A 559 -19.54 -10.79 -28.15
CA GLU A 559 -18.92 -9.48 -28.32
C GLU A 559 -18.18 -9.33 -29.65
N GLY A 560 -18.05 -8.08 -30.11
CA GLY A 560 -17.31 -7.78 -31.34
C GLY A 560 -17.93 -8.36 -32.59
N VAL A 561 -19.25 -8.47 -32.66
CA VAL A 561 -19.95 -8.90 -33.87
C VAL A 561 -19.92 -7.78 -34.92
N GLU A 562 -19.24 -8.04 -36.03
CA GLU A 562 -19.00 -7.04 -37.09
C GLU A 562 -19.66 -7.41 -38.40
N THR A 563 -19.97 -8.70 -38.63
CA THR A 563 -20.49 -9.18 -39.93
C THR A 563 -21.79 -9.95 -39.79
N ALA A 564 -22.57 -9.96 -40.91
CA ALA A 564 -23.81 -10.75 -40.99
C ALA A 564 -23.55 -12.26 -40.89
N GLU A 565 -22.38 -12.72 -41.32
CA GLU A 565 -21.95 -14.12 -41.24
C GLU A 565 -21.75 -14.56 -39.81
N GLN A 566 -21.11 -13.71 -38.98
CA GLN A 566 -20.98 -13.93 -37.56
C GLN A 566 -22.33 -14.01 -36.86
N LEU A 567 -23.22 -13.04 -37.17
CA LEU A 567 -24.57 -13.02 -36.61
C LEU A 567 -25.34 -14.30 -36.98
N ALA A 568 -25.28 -14.74 -38.26
CA ALA A 568 -25.95 -15.95 -38.71
C ALA A 568 -25.37 -17.23 -38.08
N TYR A 569 -24.07 -17.25 -37.74
CA TYR A 569 -23.45 -18.34 -36.99
C TYR A 569 -23.98 -18.39 -35.54
N LEU A 570 -24.03 -17.24 -34.87
CA LEU A 570 -24.53 -17.11 -33.53
C LEU A 570 -26.01 -17.49 -33.40
N ASP A 571 -26.83 -17.10 -34.36
CA ASP A 571 -28.27 -17.45 -34.42
C ASP A 571 -28.47 -18.97 -34.51
N ARG A 572 -27.70 -19.66 -35.35
CA ARG A 572 -27.75 -21.13 -35.45
C ARG A 572 -27.32 -21.85 -34.17
N ASN A 573 -26.46 -21.24 -33.38
CA ASN A 573 -25.98 -21.79 -32.10
C ASN A 573 -26.82 -21.28 -30.93
N GLU A 574 -27.94 -20.59 -31.17
CA GLU A 574 -28.89 -20.11 -30.17
C GLU A 574 -28.30 -19.13 -29.15
N CYS A 575 -27.31 -18.33 -29.56
CA CYS A 575 -26.80 -17.24 -28.72
C CYS A 575 -27.94 -16.29 -28.36
N ASP A 576 -27.95 -15.76 -27.12
CA ASP A 576 -29.06 -14.94 -26.63
C ASP A 576 -28.93 -13.48 -27.06
N LEU A 577 -27.76 -12.90 -26.90
CA LEU A 577 -27.49 -11.49 -27.11
C LEU A 577 -26.22 -11.29 -27.92
N PHE A 578 -26.10 -10.15 -28.54
CA PHE A 578 -24.86 -9.75 -29.19
C PHE A 578 -24.62 -8.25 -29.11
N GLN A 579 -23.36 -7.90 -29.21
CA GLN A 579 -22.85 -6.54 -29.21
C GLN A 579 -21.71 -6.43 -30.23
N GLY A 580 -21.63 -5.30 -30.93
CA GLY A 580 -20.54 -5.10 -31.89
C GLY A 580 -20.86 -4.04 -32.94
N TYR A 581 -19.87 -3.79 -33.81
CA TYR A 581 -19.92 -2.74 -34.83
C TYR A 581 -20.91 -3.02 -35.95
N LEU A 582 -21.42 -4.25 -36.04
CA LEU A 582 -22.55 -4.55 -36.93
C LEU A 582 -23.79 -3.73 -36.58
N VAL A 583 -24.00 -3.42 -35.30
CA VAL A 583 -25.11 -2.58 -34.85
C VAL A 583 -24.67 -1.12 -34.76
N SER A 584 -23.64 -0.85 -33.98
CA SER A 584 -23.05 0.47 -33.79
C SER A 584 -21.74 0.39 -33.03
N GLN A 585 -20.86 1.34 -33.26
CA GLN A 585 -19.80 1.67 -32.30
C GLN A 585 -20.42 2.24 -31.01
N PRO A 586 -19.66 2.33 -29.88
CA PRO A 586 -20.13 3.03 -28.71
C PRO A 586 -20.54 4.48 -29.04
N LEU A 587 -21.72 4.88 -28.59
CA LEU A 587 -22.37 6.15 -28.93
C LEU A 587 -22.43 7.05 -27.70
N ASP A 588 -22.40 8.36 -27.90
CA ASP A 588 -22.79 9.31 -26.85
C ASP A 588 -24.29 9.17 -26.52
N PRO A 589 -24.74 9.67 -25.35
CA PRO A 589 -26.13 9.51 -24.93
C PRO A 589 -27.17 10.02 -25.93
N ALA A 590 -26.91 11.13 -26.62
CA ALA A 590 -27.84 11.71 -27.59
C ALA A 590 -27.97 10.84 -28.85
N SER A 591 -26.84 10.36 -29.36
CA SER A 591 -26.79 9.49 -30.54
C SER A 591 -27.46 8.13 -30.28
N LEU A 592 -27.26 7.52 -29.08
CA LEU A 592 -27.94 6.29 -28.72
C LEU A 592 -29.44 6.50 -28.58
N ARG A 593 -29.88 7.60 -27.96
CA ARG A 593 -31.28 7.97 -27.89
C ARG A 593 -31.91 8.03 -29.27
N ASP A 594 -31.27 8.69 -30.24
CA ASP A 594 -31.78 8.83 -31.60
C ASP A 594 -31.87 7.45 -32.30
N LEU A 595 -30.91 6.56 -32.09
CA LEU A 595 -30.95 5.17 -32.57
C LEU A 595 -32.14 4.38 -31.97
N LEU A 596 -32.40 4.54 -30.66
CA LEU A 596 -33.53 3.88 -29.99
C LEU A 596 -34.87 4.36 -30.54
N VAL A 597 -35.03 5.65 -30.79
CA VAL A 597 -36.24 6.22 -31.41
C VAL A 597 -36.41 5.69 -32.83
N ALA A 598 -35.35 5.65 -33.65
CA ALA A 598 -35.40 5.18 -35.05
C ALA A 598 -35.77 3.69 -35.17
N ARG A 599 -35.37 2.85 -34.21
CA ARG A 599 -35.71 1.42 -34.22
C ARG A 599 -37.09 1.06 -33.64
N ARG A 600 -37.77 2.02 -33.03
CA ARG A 600 -39.16 1.88 -32.52
C ARG A 600 -40.23 2.16 -33.61
N ASN A 601 -39.89 2.96 -34.59
CA ASN A 601 -40.76 3.29 -35.73
C ASN A 601 -40.53 2.29 -36.87
#